data_1a346c95d4eca47e13569d17bf1a1d96
#
_entry.id   1a346c95d4eca47e13569d17bf1a1d96
#
_cell.length_a   1.000
_cell.length_b   1.000
_cell.length_c   1.000
_cell.angle_alpha   90.00
_cell.angle_beta   90.00
_cell.angle_gamma   90.00
#
_symmetry.space_group_name_H-M   'P 1'
#
loop_
_entity.id
_entity.type
_entity.pdbx_description
1 polymer ?
#
loop_
_entity_poly.entity_id
_entity_poly.type
_entity_poly.pdbx_seq_one_letter_code
_entity_poly.pdbx_strand_id
1 'polypeptide(L)'
;MDILPILATLRRHKITALLIVLEIALTCAIVCNAVFLIAQRMHRMDMPSGVAEHELVQVQVATIGAQPDSRARTQEDLAALRAIPGVESVTLTNQLPFTNSSWNSSIELTATQTQPTLSATLYRGEHLPQTLGARLVAGRYFQPDEYVYYEDVQHDPKSIPRSSLIVVITQALAQRLWPGKSPLGKTIYLEKVPLRVVGVVAGLIRPSLSNGDDTAQWSLVL
;
A
#
# COMPACT_ATOMS: atom_id res chain seq x y z
N MET A 1 37.46 -45.32 -7.36
CA MET A 1 36.19 -45.64 -8.07
C MET A 1 36.43 -45.33 -9.53
N ASP A 2 36.39 -46.33 -10.38
CA ASP A 2 36.63 -46.20 -11.83
C ASP A 2 35.37 -45.63 -12.51
N ILE A 3 35.43 -44.36 -12.91
CA ILE A 3 34.35 -43.64 -13.55
C ILE A 3 34.23 -44.02 -15.06
N LEU A 4 35.30 -44.57 -15.65
CA LEU A 4 35.37 -44.94 -17.06
C LEU A 4 34.34 -45.99 -17.52
N PRO A 5 34.05 -47.08 -16.77
CA PRO A 5 33.03 -48.05 -17.13
C PRO A 5 31.62 -47.47 -17.13
N ILE A 6 31.36 -46.53 -16.19
CA ILE A 6 30.05 -45.86 -16.04
C ILE A 6 29.80 -44.97 -17.26
N LEU A 7 30.80 -44.17 -17.69
CA LEU A 7 30.74 -43.36 -18.89
C LEU A 7 30.55 -44.16 -20.17
N ALA A 8 31.20 -45.30 -20.28
CA ALA A 8 31.03 -46.18 -21.43
C ALA A 8 29.61 -46.76 -21.53
N THR A 9 29.01 -47.14 -20.38
CA THR A 9 27.64 -47.66 -20.33
C THR A 9 26.61 -46.54 -20.62
N LEU A 10 26.79 -45.34 -20.12
CA LEU A 10 25.96 -44.20 -20.45
C LEU A 10 25.99 -43.86 -21.94
N ARG A 11 27.18 -43.96 -22.56
CA ARG A 11 27.33 -43.70 -24.01
C ARG A 11 26.64 -44.76 -24.86
N ARG A 12 26.49 -46.00 -24.38
CA ARG A 12 25.79 -47.07 -25.06
C ARG A 12 24.27 -46.97 -24.94
N HIS A 13 23.76 -46.43 -23.81
CA HIS A 13 22.33 -46.24 -23.51
C HIS A 13 21.94 -44.76 -23.49
N LYS A 14 22.23 -44.01 -24.56
CA LYS A 14 22.04 -42.57 -24.63
C LYS A 14 20.61 -42.09 -24.32
N ILE A 15 19.60 -42.84 -24.78
CA ILE A 15 18.18 -42.49 -24.60
C ILE A 15 17.81 -42.59 -23.11
N THR A 16 18.20 -43.70 -22.45
CA THR A 16 17.92 -43.87 -21.02
C THR A 16 18.65 -42.84 -20.17
N ALA A 17 19.92 -42.56 -20.48
CA ALA A 17 20.68 -41.51 -19.83
C ALA A 17 20.04 -40.12 -20.02
N LEU A 18 19.57 -39.79 -21.22
CA LEU A 18 18.89 -38.54 -21.50
C LEU A 18 17.58 -38.40 -20.70
N LEU A 19 16.78 -39.48 -20.63
CA LEU A 19 15.55 -39.50 -19.86
C LEU A 19 15.79 -39.26 -18.37
N ILE A 20 16.81 -39.91 -17.77
CA ILE A 20 17.16 -39.69 -16.36
C ILE A 20 17.61 -38.25 -16.15
N VAL A 21 18.43 -37.68 -17.00
CA VAL A 21 18.88 -36.29 -16.90
C VAL A 21 17.70 -35.34 -17.01
N LEU A 22 16.75 -35.61 -17.93
CA LEU A 22 15.55 -34.80 -18.10
C LEU A 22 14.66 -34.86 -16.84
N GLU A 23 14.47 -36.07 -16.28
CA GLU A 23 13.70 -36.26 -15.05
C GLU A 23 14.30 -35.49 -13.88
N ILE A 24 15.62 -35.62 -13.67
CA ILE A 24 16.33 -34.90 -12.61
C ILE A 24 16.22 -33.38 -12.83
N ALA A 25 16.43 -32.91 -14.07
CA ALA A 25 16.34 -31.51 -14.39
C ALA A 25 14.94 -30.93 -14.13
N LEU A 26 13.89 -31.67 -14.53
CA LEU A 26 12.51 -31.29 -14.29
C LEU A 26 12.19 -31.25 -12.79
N THR A 27 12.59 -32.27 -12.06
CA THR A 27 12.38 -32.35 -10.61
C THR A 27 13.10 -31.21 -9.90
N CYS A 28 14.36 -30.94 -10.24
CA CYS A 28 15.11 -29.81 -9.69
C CYS A 28 14.44 -28.47 -10.00
N ALA A 29 13.96 -28.27 -11.22
CA ALA A 29 13.26 -27.05 -11.61
C ALA A 29 11.99 -26.83 -10.78
N ILE A 30 11.19 -27.88 -10.57
CA ILE A 30 9.98 -27.81 -9.73
C ILE A 30 10.32 -27.48 -8.29
N VAL A 31 11.30 -28.16 -7.70
CA VAL A 31 11.72 -27.95 -6.31
C VAL A 31 12.29 -26.53 -6.13
N CYS A 32 13.16 -26.07 -7.03
CA CYS A 32 13.70 -24.72 -6.98
C CYS A 32 12.60 -23.65 -7.08
N ASN A 33 11.63 -23.84 -7.98
CA ASN A 33 10.49 -22.93 -8.08
C ASN A 33 9.63 -22.94 -6.81
N ALA A 34 9.36 -24.10 -6.24
CA ALA A 34 8.59 -24.21 -4.99
C ALA A 34 9.30 -23.49 -3.82
N VAL A 35 10.61 -23.72 -3.65
CA VAL A 35 11.43 -23.06 -2.63
C VAL A 35 11.43 -21.54 -2.83
N PHE A 36 11.59 -21.09 -4.07
CA PHE A 36 11.55 -19.68 -4.41
C PHE A 36 10.20 -19.03 -4.03
N LEU A 37 9.08 -19.68 -4.38
CA LEU A 37 7.74 -19.18 -4.05
C LEU A 37 7.49 -19.13 -2.53
N ILE A 38 7.96 -20.14 -1.80
CA ILE A 38 7.87 -20.16 -0.34
C ILE A 38 8.69 -19.01 0.26
N ALA A 39 9.94 -18.87 -0.16
CA ALA A 39 10.81 -17.80 0.33
C ALA A 39 10.23 -16.40 0.04
N GLN A 40 9.65 -16.19 -1.15
CA GLN A 40 8.99 -14.95 -1.52
C GLN A 40 7.76 -14.68 -0.64
N ARG A 41 6.95 -15.71 -0.34
CA ARG A 41 5.80 -15.57 0.56
C ARG A 41 6.21 -15.25 1.98
N MET A 42 7.23 -15.92 2.50
CA MET A 42 7.77 -15.63 3.83
C MET A 42 8.28 -14.18 3.91
N HIS A 43 9.05 -13.74 2.91
CA HIS A 43 9.51 -12.35 2.85
C HIS A 43 8.37 -11.33 2.89
N ARG A 44 7.25 -11.61 2.20
CA ARG A 44 6.07 -10.74 2.23
C ARG A 44 5.37 -10.71 3.58
N MET A 45 5.34 -11.83 4.29
CA MET A 45 4.76 -11.90 5.65
C MET A 45 5.59 -11.13 6.68
N ASP A 46 6.90 -11.01 6.46
CA ASP A 46 7.82 -10.29 7.35
C ASP A 46 7.88 -8.77 7.05
N MET A 47 7.19 -8.30 6.00
CA MET A 47 7.15 -6.88 5.70
C MET A 47 6.39 -6.10 6.77
N PRO A 48 6.97 -5.03 7.34
CA PRO A 48 6.26 -4.20 8.30
C PRO A 48 5.06 -3.53 7.63
N SER A 49 3.89 -3.70 8.17
CA SER A 49 2.66 -3.07 7.67
C SER A 49 2.65 -1.56 7.86
N GLY A 50 3.35 -1.07 8.87
CA GLY A 50 3.36 0.33 9.28
C GLY A 50 2.15 0.72 10.12
N VAL A 51 1.34 -0.24 10.57
CA VAL A 51 0.14 -0.04 11.40
C VAL A 51 0.23 -0.86 12.70
N ALA A 52 -0.55 -0.48 13.70
CA ALA A 52 -0.63 -1.17 15.00
C ALA A 52 -1.59 -2.37 14.93
N GLU A 53 -1.22 -3.43 14.19
CA GLU A 53 -2.09 -4.57 13.81
C GLU A 53 -2.84 -5.22 14.98
N HIS A 54 -2.21 -5.30 16.15
CA HIS A 54 -2.79 -5.96 17.32
C HIS A 54 -3.78 -5.09 18.10
N GLU A 55 -3.87 -3.81 17.75
CA GLU A 55 -4.72 -2.82 18.43
C GLU A 55 -5.89 -2.36 17.55
N LEU A 56 -5.95 -2.86 16.31
CA LEU A 56 -6.93 -2.43 15.32
C LEU A 56 -8.06 -3.45 15.14
N VAL A 57 -9.28 -2.94 15.07
CA VAL A 57 -10.47 -3.71 14.69
C VAL A 57 -11.11 -3.05 13.48
N GLN A 58 -11.33 -3.84 12.43
CA GLN A 58 -12.08 -3.41 11.26
C GLN A 58 -13.56 -3.71 11.44
N VAL A 59 -14.38 -2.67 11.31
CA VAL A 59 -15.85 -2.81 11.24
C VAL A 59 -16.30 -2.43 9.84
N GLN A 60 -17.02 -3.33 9.17
CA GLN A 60 -17.61 -3.07 7.87
C GLN A 60 -19.12 -2.94 8.02
N VAL A 61 -19.64 -1.74 7.75
CA VAL A 61 -21.07 -1.47 7.75
C VAL A 61 -21.57 -1.45 6.31
N ALA A 62 -22.59 -2.23 6.02
CA ALA A 62 -23.25 -2.23 4.72
C ALA A 62 -24.71 -1.81 4.89
N THR A 63 -25.16 -0.88 4.08
CA THR A 63 -26.56 -0.42 4.06
C THR A 63 -27.27 -0.94 2.81
N ILE A 64 -28.55 -1.27 2.95
CA ILE A 64 -29.39 -1.73 1.83
C ILE A 64 -30.29 -0.58 1.40
N GLY A 65 -30.29 -0.28 0.10
CA GLY A 65 -31.13 0.77 -0.50
C GLY A 65 -30.50 2.17 -0.49
N ALA A 66 -31.24 3.14 -1.06
CA ALA A 66 -30.80 4.53 -1.12
C ALA A 66 -30.85 5.17 0.28
N GLN A 67 -29.79 5.87 0.64
CA GLN A 67 -29.65 6.55 1.93
C GLN A 67 -29.56 8.07 1.70
N PRO A 68 -30.68 8.82 1.88
CA PRO A 68 -30.69 10.26 1.65
C PRO A 68 -29.78 11.03 2.62
N ASP A 69 -29.56 10.49 3.84
CA ASP A 69 -28.78 11.15 4.90
C ASP A 69 -27.51 10.36 5.26
N SER A 70 -26.78 9.88 4.24
CA SER A 70 -25.58 9.04 4.41
C SER A 70 -24.52 9.67 5.33
N ARG A 71 -24.32 10.98 5.24
CA ARG A 71 -23.35 11.74 6.05
C ARG A 71 -23.75 11.75 7.54
N ALA A 72 -25.01 12.04 7.86
CA ALA A 72 -25.48 12.07 9.25
C ALA A 72 -25.36 10.69 9.89
N ARG A 73 -25.78 9.64 9.19
CA ARG A 73 -25.66 8.26 9.66
C ARG A 73 -24.21 7.84 9.89
N THR A 74 -23.32 8.14 8.97
CA THR A 74 -21.89 7.86 9.15
C THR A 74 -21.35 8.53 10.41
N GLN A 75 -21.77 9.77 10.69
CA GLN A 75 -21.37 10.46 11.91
C GLN A 75 -21.96 9.84 13.19
N GLU A 76 -23.20 9.39 13.15
CA GLU A 76 -23.85 8.65 14.25
C GLU A 76 -23.13 7.32 14.50
N ASP A 77 -22.81 6.54 13.47
CA ASP A 77 -22.08 5.29 13.58
C ASP A 77 -20.68 5.50 14.19
N LEU A 78 -19.93 6.52 13.71
CA LEU A 78 -18.63 6.86 14.26
C LEU A 78 -18.72 7.30 15.72
N ALA A 79 -19.76 8.07 16.08
CA ALA A 79 -19.98 8.49 17.46
C ALA A 79 -20.32 7.30 18.36
N ALA A 80 -21.15 6.38 17.90
CA ALA A 80 -21.50 5.17 18.64
C ALA A 80 -20.28 4.27 18.87
N LEU A 81 -19.41 4.11 17.87
CA LEU A 81 -18.17 3.34 18.00
C LEU A 81 -17.19 4.00 18.97
N ARG A 82 -17.07 5.33 18.94
CA ARG A 82 -16.22 6.10 19.88
C ARG A 82 -16.69 6.01 21.32
N ALA A 83 -17.99 5.77 21.54
CA ALA A 83 -18.58 5.64 22.87
C ALA A 83 -18.32 4.27 23.52
N ILE A 84 -17.82 3.30 22.80
CA ILE A 84 -17.51 1.96 23.33
C ILE A 84 -16.31 2.05 24.28
N PRO A 85 -16.41 1.56 25.52
CA PRO A 85 -15.28 1.57 26.45
C PRO A 85 -14.05 0.83 25.89
N GLY A 86 -12.88 1.47 25.98
CA GLY A 86 -11.63 0.92 25.46
C GLY A 86 -11.33 1.27 24.01
N VAL A 87 -12.23 1.94 23.30
CA VAL A 87 -11.96 2.50 21.97
C VAL A 87 -11.32 3.87 22.13
N GLU A 88 -10.08 4.01 21.67
CA GLU A 88 -9.32 5.27 21.76
C GLU A 88 -9.55 6.17 20.54
N SER A 89 -9.67 5.59 19.35
CA SER A 89 -9.86 6.32 18.10
C SER A 89 -10.68 5.51 17.09
N VAL A 90 -11.48 6.22 16.29
CA VAL A 90 -12.29 5.64 15.21
C VAL A 90 -12.16 6.52 13.98
N THR A 91 -11.89 5.92 12.84
CA THR A 91 -11.84 6.59 11.54
C THR A 91 -12.60 5.82 10.48
N LEU A 92 -13.13 6.54 9.51
CA LEU A 92 -13.63 5.96 8.27
C LEU A 92 -12.49 5.98 7.24
N THR A 93 -12.32 4.90 6.51
CA THR A 93 -11.30 4.84 5.44
C THR A 93 -11.83 4.16 4.19
N ASN A 94 -11.27 4.51 3.05
CA ASN A 94 -11.62 3.90 1.77
C ASN A 94 -11.01 2.51 1.59
N GLN A 95 -9.93 2.20 2.31
CA GLN A 95 -9.25 0.91 2.23
C GLN A 95 -8.33 0.70 3.44
N LEU A 96 -7.94 -0.54 3.65
CA LEU A 96 -7.04 -0.96 4.73
C LEU A 96 -5.91 -1.83 4.18
N PRO A 97 -4.76 -1.90 4.86
CA PRO A 97 -3.75 -2.92 4.59
C PRO A 97 -4.34 -4.33 4.54
N PHE A 98 -3.73 -5.20 3.73
CA PHE A 98 -4.09 -6.63 3.62
C PHE A 98 -5.49 -6.93 3.07
N THR A 99 -6.12 -6.00 2.37
CA THR A 99 -7.35 -6.25 1.62
C THR A 99 -7.05 -6.65 0.18
N ASN A 100 -8.04 -7.20 -0.53
CA ASN A 100 -7.85 -7.71 -1.90
C ASN A 100 -7.89 -6.62 -2.98
N SER A 101 -8.22 -5.39 -2.62
CA SER A 101 -8.36 -4.26 -3.55
C SER A 101 -7.45 -3.12 -3.15
N SER A 102 -6.76 -2.54 -4.12
CA SER A 102 -5.91 -1.36 -3.93
C SER A 102 -6.42 -0.19 -4.75
N TRP A 103 -6.75 0.88 -4.08
CA TRP A 103 -7.03 2.15 -4.75
C TRP A 103 -5.73 2.93 -4.90
N ASN A 104 -5.28 3.08 -6.14
CA ASN A 104 -4.03 3.75 -6.46
C ASN A 104 -4.29 5.04 -7.21
N SER A 105 -3.39 5.99 -7.09
CA SER A 105 -3.39 7.23 -7.86
C SER A 105 -2.04 7.47 -8.52
N SER A 106 -2.09 8.06 -9.71
CA SER A 106 -0.89 8.50 -10.41
C SER A 106 -0.33 9.77 -9.79
N ILE A 107 0.99 9.80 -9.59
CA ILE A 107 1.71 10.94 -9.04
C ILE A 107 2.54 11.59 -10.14
N GLU A 108 2.42 12.90 -10.24
CA GLU A 108 3.22 13.78 -11.09
C GLU A 108 4.00 14.78 -10.23
N LEU A 109 5.16 15.20 -10.70
CA LEU A 109 6.00 16.19 -10.01
C LEU A 109 5.82 17.61 -10.54
N THR A 110 5.15 17.77 -11.69
CA THR A 110 4.84 19.06 -12.29
C THR A 110 3.43 19.07 -12.87
N ALA A 111 2.76 20.22 -12.86
CA ALA A 111 1.40 20.38 -13.38
C ALA A 111 1.26 20.07 -14.88
N THR A 112 2.33 20.21 -15.65
CA THR A 112 2.37 20.03 -17.11
C THR A 112 2.81 18.65 -17.55
N GLN A 113 3.15 17.79 -16.60
CA GLN A 113 3.59 16.44 -16.88
C GLN A 113 2.45 15.62 -17.51
N THR A 114 2.74 14.95 -18.62
CA THR A 114 1.76 14.12 -19.37
C THR A 114 1.80 12.65 -18.98
N GLN A 115 2.96 12.17 -18.51
CA GLN A 115 3.12 10.80 -18.03
C GLN A 115 3.36 10.83 -16.52
N PRO A 116 2.68 9.99 -15.73
CA PRO A 116 2.91 9.94 -14.30
C PRO A 116 4.34 9.49 -13.98
N THR A 117 4.92 10.04 -12.92
CA THR A 117 6.23 9.61 -12.41
C THR A 117 6.15 8.20 -11.84
N LEU A 118 5.08 7.92 -11.09
CA LEU A 118 4.79 6.61 -10.53
C LEU A 118 3.32 6.53 -10.08
N SER A 119 2.87 5.35 -9.68
CA SER A 119 1.58 5.13 -9.03
C SER A 119 1.80 4.78 -7.56
N ALA A 120 1.02 5.37 -6.68
CA ALA A 120 1.04 5.09 -5.25
C ALA A 120 -0.36 4.78 -4.72
N THR A 121 -0.42 4.07 -3.61
CA THR A 121 -1.68 3.73 -2.94
C THR A 121 -2.23 4.96 -2.23
N LEU A 122 -3.50 5.25 -2.47
CA LEU A 122 -4.19 6.43 -1.92
C LEU A 122 -5.11 6.03 -0.77
N TYR A 123 -4.73 6.38 0.43
CA TYR A 123 -5.56 6.27 1.62
C TYR A 123 -6.29 7.58 1.89
N ARG A 124 -7.52 7.49 2.36
CA ARG A 124 -8.35 8.64 2.77
C ARG A 124 -9.01 8.36 4.10
N GLY A 125 -9.01 9.33 4.98
CA GLY A 125 -9.69 9.23 6.27
C GLY A 125 -9.25 10.27 7.27
N GLU A 126 -10.21 10.79 8.02
CA GLU A 126 -9.96 11.73 9.10
C GLU A 126 -9.15 11.06 10.21
N HIS A 127 -8.03 11.65 10.62
CA HIS A 127 -7.09 11.10 11.61
C HIS A 127 -6.56 9.69 11.28
N LEU A 128 -6.64 9.27 10.01
CA LEU A 128 -6.31 7.91 9.61
C LEU A 128 -4.90 7.46 10.01
N PRO A 129 -3.80 8.23 9.77
CA PRO A 129 -2.47 7.79 10.17
C PRO A 129 -2.35 7.57 11.68
N GLN A 130 -2.97 8.42 12.49
CA GLN A 130 -2.94 8.31 13.96
C GLN A 130 -3.75 7.09 14.41
N THR A 131 -4.96 6.90 13.89
CA THR A 131 -5.83 5.77 14.25
C THR A 131 -5.21 4.44 13.84
N LEU A 132 -4.49 4.39 12.72
CA LEU A 132 -3.74 3.20 12.32
C LEU A 132 -2.44 2.99 13.12
N GLY A 133 -2.03 3.92 13.97
CA GLY A 133 -0.76 3.86 14.68
C GLY A 133 0.46 4.09 13.78
N ALA A 134 0.28 4.69 12.59
CA ALA A 134 1.36 4.96 11.66
C ALA A 134 2.31 6.02 12.24
N ARG A 135 3.55 5.62 12.52
CA ARG A 135 4.55 6.46 13.20
C ARG A 135 5.04 7.61 12.31
N LEU A 136 4.88 8.84 12.78
CA LEU A 136 5.42 10.04 12.12
C LEU A 136 6.96 10.05 12.21
N VAL A 137 7.62 10.29 11.08
CA VAL A 137 9.09 10.37 10.95
C VAL A 137 9.54 11.82 10.78
N ALA A 138 8.77 12.61 10.04
CA ALA A 138 9.08 14.03 9.80
C ALA A 138 7.79 14.83 9.55
N GLY A 139 7.83 16.13 9.86
CA GLY A 139 6.70 17.03 9.67
C GLY A 139 5.60 16.83 10.71
N ARG A 140 4.33 16.83 10.27
CA ARG A 140 3.17 16.73 11.13
C ARG A 140 2.03 15.93 10.48
N TYR A 141 1.06 15.51 11.26
CA TYR A 141 -0.24 15.04 10.78
C TYR A 141 -1.13 16.21 10.34
N PHE A 142 -2.30 15.88 9.83
CA PHE A 142 -3.34 16.85 9.49
C PHE A 142 -3.88 17.53 10.74
N GLN A 143 -4.31 18.78 10.60
CA GLN A 143 -5.06 19.52 11.60
C GLN A 143 -6.57 19.42 11.34
N PRO A 144 -7.43 19.59 12.34
CA PRO A 144 -8.88 19.43 12.18
C PRO A 144 -9.51 20.32 11.10
N ASP A 145 -8.98 21.51 10.89
CA ASP A 145 -9.45 22.49 9.89
C ASP A 145 -8.94 22.23 8.45
N GLU A 146 -8.08 21.22 8.29
CA GLU A 146 -7.53 20.84 6.99
C GLU A 146 -8.32 19.70 6.32
N TYR A 147 -9.23 19.04 7.06
CA TYR A 147 -10.06 17.99 6.50
C TYR A 147 -11.21 18.55 5.66
N VAL A 148 -11.47 17.93 4.52
CA VAL A 148 -12.60 18.22 3.65
C VAL A 148 -13.35 16.94 3.33
N TYR A 149 -14.66 17.06 3.17
CA TYR A 149 -15.43 15.90 2.75
C TYR A 149 -15.19 15.58 1.29
N TYR A 150 -15.04 14.31 0.99
CA TYR A 150 -14.78 13.86 -0.38
C TYR A 150 -15.92 14.22 -1.35
N GLU A 151 -17.15 14.22 -0.87
CA GLU A 151 -18.32 14.66 -1.65
C GLU A 151 -18.21 16.13 -2.07
N ASP A 152 -17.76 17.00 -1.17
CA ASP A 152 -17.56 18.43 -1.48
C ASP A 152 -16.45 18.60 -2.52
N VAL A 153 -15.39 17.80 -2.44
CA VAL A 153 -14.31 17.75 -3.45
C VAL A 153 -14.83 17.36 -4.83
N GLN A 154 -15.75 16.38 -4.88
CA GLN A 154 -16.32 15.93 -6.16
C GLN A 154 -17.29 16.94 -6.78
N HIS A 155 -18.09 17.64 -5.95
CA HIS A 155 -19.06 18.60 -6.43
C HIS A 155 -18.43 19.90 -6.92
N ASP A 156 -17.49 20.45 -6.17
CA ASP A 156 -16.77 21.67 -6.56
C ASP A 156 -15.28 21.59 -6.12
N PRO A 157 -14.42 21.01 -6.96
CA PRO A 157 -12.98 20.92 -6.67
C PRO A 157 -12.30 22.29 -6.48
N LYS A 158 -12.93 23.38 -6.95
CA LYS A 158 -12.36 24.72 -6.85
C LYS A 158 -12.67 25.39 -5.51
N SER A 159 -13.66 24.91 -4.79
CA SER A 159 -14.02 25.44 -3.46
C SER A 159 -13.08 24.97 -2.35
N ILE A 160 -12.20 23.99 -2.62
CA ILE A 160 -11.30 23.42 -1.62
C ILE A 160 -10.31 24.50 -1.14
N PRO A 161 -10.23 24.74 0.18
CA PRO A 161 -9.25 25.64 0.74
C PRO A 161 -7.82 25.20 0.41
N ARG A 162 -6.93 26.16 0.13
CA ARG A 162 -5.52 25.85 -0.14
C ARG A 162 -4.83 25.17 1.06
N SER A 163 -5.30 25.43 2.28
CA SER A 163 -4.85 24.78 3.51
C SER A 163 -5.08 23.27 3.48
N SER A 164 -6.16 22.82 2.85
CA SER A 164 -6.54 21.41 2.71
C SER A 164 -5.88 20.69 1.54
N LEU A 165 -5.14 21.41 0.68
CA LEU A 165 -4.37 20.83 -0.42
C LEU A 165 -3.02 20.30 0.09
N ILE A 166 -3.06 19.34 0.98
CA ILE A 166 -1.90 18.78 1.65
C ILE A 166 -1.96 17.24 1.65
N VAL A 167 -0.81 16.63 1.88
CA VAL A 167 -0.66 15.17 1.86
C VAL A 167 0.38 14.71 2.88
N VAL A 168 0.12 13.56 3.49
CA VAL A 168 1.10 12.78 4.24
C VAL A 168 1.53 11.60 3.39
N ILE A 169 2.84 11.36 3.31
CA ILE A 169 3.41 10.28 2.47
C ILE A 169 4.25 9.33 3.30
N THR A 170 4.47 8.13 2.80
CA THR A 170 5.39 7.18 3.43
C THR A 170 6.84 7.55 3.15
N GLN A 171 7.75 7.13 4.04
CA GLN A 171 9.19 7.34 3.89
C GLN A 171 9.73 6.70 2.60
N ALA A 172 9.23 5.51 2.24
CA ALA A 172 9.61 4.83 1.00
C ALA A 172 9.21 5.64 -0.25
N LEU A 173 8.00 6.22 -0.26
CA LEU A 173 7.56 7.09 -1.34
C LEU A 173 8.40 8.38 -1.40
N ALA A 174 8.67 8.99 -0.26
CA ALA A 174 9.52 10.18 -0.17
C ALA A 174 10.93 9.92 -0.74
N GLN A 175 11.54 8.81 -0.35
CA GLN A 175 12.86 8.39 -0.83
C GLN A 175 12.86 8.12 -2.35
N ARG A 176 11.79 7.56 -2.87
CA ARG A 176 11.64 7.30 -4.30
C ARG A 176 11.51 8.58 -5.13
N LEU A 177 10.72 9.54 -4.64
CA LEU A 177 10.49 10.81 -5.35
C LEU A 177 11.66 11.79 -5.22
N TRP A 178 12.31 11.83 -4.06
CA TRP A 178 13.38 12.78 -3.77
C TRP A 178 14.53 12.15 -2.97
N PRO A 179 15.33 11.29 -3.59
CA PRO A 179 16.44 10.61 -2.91
C PRO A 179 17.36 11.60 -2.18
N GLY A 180 17.59 11.37 -0.89
CA GLY A 180 18.50 12.18 -0.06
C GLY A 180 18.05 13.62 0.20
N LYS A 181 16.82 14.02 -0.16
CA LYS A 181 16.29 15.37 0.06
C LYS A 181 15.06 15.35 0.95
N SER A 182 14.84 16.39 1.74
CA SER A 182 13.61 16.54 2.52
C SER A 182 12.40 16.63 1.59
N PRO A 183 11.34 15.84 1.80
CA PRO A 183 10.10 15.94 1.06
C PRO A 183 9.17 17.05 1.58
N LEU A 184 9.37 17.51 2.83
CA LEU A 184 8.50 18.48 3.47
C LEU A 184 8.43 19.80 2.68
N GLY A 185 7.22 20.30 2.48
CA GLY A 185 6.94 21.53 1.73
C GLY A 185 7.00 21.35 0.21
N LYS A 186 7.44 20.20 -0.30
CA LYS A 186 7.39 19.92 -1.74
C LYS A 186 5.98 19.60 -2.19
N THR A 187 5.72 19.79 -3.47
CA THR A 187 4.42 19.56 -4.10
C THR A 187 4.47 18.31 -4.97
N ILE A 188 3.44 17.49 -4.84
CA ILE A 188 3.08 16.45 -5.80
C ILE A 188 1.75 16.83 -6.45
N TYR A 189 1.46 16.23 -7.60
CA TYR A 189 0.20 16.46 -8.29
C TYR A 189 -0.54 15.12 -8.41
N LEU A 190 -1.81 15.13 -8.03
CA LEU A 190 -2.76 14.04 -8.26
C LEU A 190 -3.82 14.56 -9.22
N GLU A 191 -3.93 13.99 -10.42
CA GLU A 191 -4.88 14.45 -11.43
C GLU A 191 -4.80 15.98 -11.65
N LYS A 192 -3.56 16.53 -11.67
CA LYS A 192 -3.24 17.96 -11.77
C LYS A 192 -3.59 18.82 -10.55
N VAL A 193 -4.14 18.24 -9.48
CA VAL A 193 -4.36 18.95 -8.22
C VAL A 193 -3.04 19.00 -7.44
N PRO A 194 -2.53 20.19 -7.09
CA PRO A 194 -1.29 20.32 -6.32
C PRO A 194 -1.53 19.97 -4.85
N LEU A 195 -0.73 19.08 -4.31
CA LEU A 195 -0.76 18.69 -2.90
C LEU A 195 0.61 18.91 -2.27
N ARG A 196 0.66 19.66 -1.19
CA ARG A 196 1.89 19.95 -0.46
C ARG A 196 2.15 18.88 0.60
N VAL A 197 3.33 18.30 0.60
CA VAL A 197 3.75 17.32 1.62
C VAL A 197 3.95 18.02 2.96
N VAL A 198 3.17 17.64 3.97
CA VAL A 198 3.24 18.19 5.33
C VAL A 198 3.77 17.19 6.35
N GLY A 199 3.71 15.90 6.05
CA GLY A 199 4.18 14.86 6.95
C GLY A 199 4.72 13.64 6.21
N VAL A 200 5.57 12.90 6.92
CA VAL A 200 6.13 11.63 6.47
C VAL A 200 5.93 10.59 7.55
N VAL A 201 5.29 9.49 7.24
CA VAL A 201 5.15 8.32 8.12
C VAL A 201 6.17 7.25 7.77
N ALA A 202 6.56 6.44 8.75
CA ALA A 202 7.58 5.40 8.57
C ALA A 202 7.20 4.39 7.49
N GLY A 203 5.93 3.98 7.47
CA GLY A 203 5.39 3.03 6.51
C GLY A 203 3.87 3.02 6.58
N LEU A 204 3.27 2.58 5.50
CA LEU A 204 1.87 2.20 5.40
C LEU A 204 1.77 1.30 4.17
N ILE A 205 1.68 0.00 4.41
CA ILE A 205 1.69 -1.00 3.36
C ILE A 205 0.41 -0.90 2.52
N ARG A 206 0.53 -1.15 1.22
CA ARG A 206 -0.63 -1.18 0.33
C ARG A 206 -1.57 -2.36 0.63
N PRO A 207 -2.86 -2.25 0.31
CA PRO A 207 -3.82 -3.32 0.56
C PRO A 207 -3.44 -4.64 -0.08
N SER A 208 -3.03 -4.64 -1.35
CA SER A 208 -2.65 -5.84 -2.09
C SER A 208 -1.21 -5.77 -2.58
N LEU A 209 -0.44 -6.83 -2.37
CA LEU A 209 0.96 -6.97 -2.78
C LEU A 209 1.12 -7.59 -4.18
N SER A 210 0.06 -7.64 -4.98
CA SER A 210 0.07 -8.25 -6.31
C SER A 210 1.04 -7.59 -7.32
N ASN A 211 1.37 -6.30 -7.10
CA ASN A 211 2.18 -5.49 -8.04
C ASN A 211 3.68 -5.46 -7.71
N GLY A 212 4.16 -6.39 -6.87
CA GLY A 212 5.56 -6.48 -6.48
C GLY A 212 5.88 -5.80 -5.15
N ASP A 213 6.96 -6.28 -4.54
CA ASP A 213 7.33 -5.92 -3.17
C ASP A 213 7.97 -4.52 -3.09
N ASP A 214 8.67 -4.10 -4.16
CA ASP A 214 9.35 -2.81 -4.23
C ASP A 214 8.42 -1.59 -4.07
N THR A 215 7.14 -1.75 -4.44
CA THR A 215 6.13 -0.69 -4.35
C THR A 215 5.20 -0.82 -3.15
N ALA A 216 5.42 -1.85 -2.32
CA ALA A 216 4.52 -2.20 -1.21
C ALA A 216 4.30 -1.04 -0.23
N GLN A 217 5.30 -0.22 -0.02
CA GLN A 217 5.29 0.92 0.90
C GLN A 217 5.09 2.28 0.21
N TRP A 218 4.71 2.32 -1.07
CA TRP A 218 4.41 3.59 -1.75
C TRP A 218 2.97 3.98 -1.51
N SER A 219 2.74 4.67 -0.41
CA SER A 219 1.42 5.11 0.02
C SER A 219 1.41 6.58 0.37
N LEU A 220 0.24 7.19 0.18
CA LEU A 220 -0.06 8.55 0.57
C LEU A 220 -1.44 8.60 1.24
N VAL A 221 -1.62 9.57 2.12
CA VAL A 221 -2.86 9.80 2.87
C VAL A 221 -3.35 11.22 2.60
N LEU A 222 -4.65 11.35 2.35
CA LEU A 222 -5.38 12.60 2.19
C LEU A 222 -6.43 12.75 3.28
#